data_05e67f3445aa02b6916edd00a321c288
#
_entry.id   05e67f3445aa02b6916edd00a321c288
#
_cell.length_a   1.000
_cell.length_b   1.000
_cell.length_c   1.000
_cell.angle_alpha   90.00
_cell.angle_beta   90.00
_cell.angle_gamma   90.00
#
_symmetry.space_group_name_H-M   'P 1'
#
loop_
_entity.id
_entity.type
_entity.pdbx_description
1 polymer ?
#
loop_
_entity_poly.entity_id
_entity_poly.type
_entity_poly.pdbx_seq_one_letter_code
_entity_poly.pdbx_strand_id
1 'polypeptide(L)'
;MPKLLSVNVGLPREIAWQGKVVRTAIWKRPVSGRVFARRLNLDGDGQGDLKGHGGEHRAVMVYQLEAYRYWERELGRSDFEYGQFGENFTVEGLPDNEVCIGDRYRIGTAIFEVSQPRVTCYRVGIRMDNPQMAALLVSHRRPGFYCRVITEGEVGAGDGIQKIADGPERISVAEIDSLLYTANHDLNRIAIAARIPALSPGWKGSFDGFLQADKNGIHNGNPGLSSSLSPLPAWEGFRGVRVAEVHRETSDVVSVVLADMEGSSLPTALPGQYLVLRCLPDKSSRPVVRTYSISGASDAGTYRISV
;
A
#
# COMPACT_ATOMS: atom_id res chain seq x y z
N MET A 1 24.28 3.34 -4.09
CA MET A 1 24.01 3.70 -2.69
C MET A 1 22.64 4.34 -2.65
N PRO A 2 21.72 3.95 -1.77
CA PRO A 2 20.41 4.57 -1.64
C PRO A 2 20.51 6.07 -1.36
N LYS A 3 19.50 6.83 -1.84
CA LYS A 3 19.52 8.29 -1.82
C LYS A 3 18.15 8.87 -1.46
N LEU A 4 18.14 9.94 -0.67
CA LEU A 4 16.96 10.74 -0.40
C LEU A 4 16.75 11.71 -1.57
N LEU A 5 15.69 11.49 -2.35
CA LEU A 5 15.40 12.30 -3.55
C LEU A 5 14.60 13.54 -3.19
N SER A 6 13.68 13.43 -2.23
CA SER A 6 12.83 14.52 -1.79
C SER A 6 12.42 14.37 -0.34
N VAL A 7 12.35 15.49 0.35
CA VAL A 7 11.69 15.64 1.64
C VAL A 7 10.35 16.33 1.40
N ASN A 8 9.25 15.69 1.83
CA ASN A 8 7.90 16.17 1.57
C ASN A 8 7.16 16.42 2.88
N VAL A 9 6.52 17.57 2.99
CA VAL A 9 5.72 17.96 4.17
C VAL A 9 4.34 18.43 3.75
N GLY A 10 3.37 18.34 4.66
CA GLY A 10 2.01 18.81 4.43
C GLY A 10 1.24 18.95 5.73
N LEU A 11 0.57 20.09 5.88
CA LEU A 11 -0.32 20.32 7.03
C LEU A 11 -1.68 19.66 6.81
N PRO A 12 -2.37 19.24 7.89
CA PRO A 12 -3.71 18.72 7.82
C PRO A 12 -4.68 19.71 7.20
N ARG A 13 -5.49 19.23 6.26
CA ARG A 13 -6.61 19.99 5.67
C ARG A 13 -7.88 19.15 5.69
N GLU A 14 -9.01 19.83 5.64
CA GLU A 14 -10.33 19.22 5.51
C GLU A 14 -10.69 19.09 4.04
N ILE A 15 -11.25 17.94 3.68
CA ILE A 15 -11.74 17.66 2.34
C ILE A 15 -13.12 17.01 2.43
N ALA A 16 -14.00 17.34 1.49
CA ALA A 16 -15.27 16.63 1.32
C ALA A 16 -15.02 15.30 0.60
N TRP A 17 -15.52 14.20 1.16
CA TRP A 17 -15.45 12.88 0.55
C TRP A 17 -16.66 12.04 0.96
N GLN A 18 -17.41 11.52 -0.04
CA GLN A 18 -18.62 10.71 0.16
C GLN A 18 -19.61 11.31 1.19
N GLY A 19 -19.85 12.62 1.11
CA GLY A 19 -20.79 13.33 1.99
C GLY A 19 -20.27 13.58 3.42
N LYS A 20 -18.99 13.27 3.71
CA LYS A 20 -18.33 13.51 5.00
C LYS A 20 -17.15 14.45 4.84
N VAL A 21 -16.82 15.16 5.92
CA VAL A 21 -15.57 15.92 6.01
C VAL A 21 -14.48 15.01 6.58
N VAL A 22 -13.39 14.88 5.84
CA VAL A 22 -12.22 14.10 6.22
C VAL A 22 -11.04 15.02 6.44
N ARG A 23 -10.46 14.99 7.65
CA ARG A 23 -9.21 15.69 7.96
C ARG A 23 -8.01 14.80 7.64
N THR A 24 -7.08 15.30 6.82
CA THR A 24 -5.93 14.51 6.36
C THR A 24 -4.76 15.39 5.95
N ALA A 25 -3.53 14.89 6.17
CA ALA A 25 -2.27 15.48 5.73
C ALA A 25 -1.61 14.68 4.59
N ILE A 26 -2.39 13.93 3.82
CA ILE A 26 -1.85 13.07 2.76
C ILE A 26 -1.29 13.87 1.57
N TRP A 27 -1.70 15.13 1.42
CA TRP A 27 -1.16 16.02 0.38
C TRP A 27 0.15 16.64 0.85
N LYS A 28 1.22 15.86 0.72
CA LYS A 28 2.57 16.35 0.96
C LYS A 28 3.18 16.91 -0.31
N ARG A 29 4.08 17.86 -0.15
CA ARG A 29 4.80 18.53 -1.24
C ARG A 29 6.28 18.62 -0.92
N PRO A 30 7.14 18.53 -1.95
CA PRO A 30 8.57 18.74 -1.78
C PRO A 30 8.88 20.10 -1.15
N VAL A 31 9.85 20.11 -0.27
CA VAL A 31 10.40 21.36 0.30
C VAL A 31 11.83 21.56 -0.18
N SER A 32 12.20 22.82 -0.35
CA SER A 32 13.58 23.21 -0.65
C SER A 32 14.38 23.33 0.65
N GLY A 33 15.66 22.97 0.58
CA GLY A 33 16.57 23.07 1.72
C GLY A 33 16.50 21.90 2.68
N ARG A 34 17.01 22.10 3.87
CA ARG A 34 17.06 21.09 4.91
C ARG A 34 15.87 21.22 5.85
N VAL A 35 15.41 20.07 6.36
CA VAL A 35 14.32 19.97 7.31
C VAL A 35 14.81 19.26 8.55
N PHE A 36 14.41 19.71 9.73
CA PHE A 36 14.75 19.07 10.99
C PHE A 36 13.76 17.90 11.26
N ALA A 37 14.29 16.71 11.44
CA ALA A 37 13.56 15.54 11.82
C ALA A 37 13.49 15.46 13.34
N ARG A 38 12.27 15.59 13.90
CA ARG A 38 11.99 15.45 15.33
C ARG A 38 11.44 14.08 15.63
N ARG A 39 11.44 13.72 16.91
CA ARG A 39 10.99 12.40 17.38
C ARG A 39 9.60 11.99 16.85
N LEU A 40 8.69 12.93 16.68
CA LEU A 40 7.31 12.64 16.29
C LEU A 40 6.96 13.00 14.85
N ASN A 41 7.75 13.85 14.20
CA ASN A 41 7.45 14.36 12.86
C ASN A 41 8.64 15.14 12.27
N LEU A 42 8.50 15.61 11.03
CA LEU A 42 9.39 16.60 10.41
C LEU A 42 8.87 18.01 10.67
N ASP A 43 9.78 18.98 10.81
CA ASP A 43 9.38 20.39 10.87
C ASP A 43 8.61 20.79 9.61
N GLY A 44 7.49 21.48 9.80
CA GLY A 44 6.59 21.88 8.70
C GLY A 44 5.59 20.83 8.26
N ASP A 45 5.69 19.59 8.80
CA ASP A 45 4.73 18.52 8.53
C ASP A 45 3.64 18.45 9.62
N GLY A 46 2.53 17.78 9.30
CA GLY A 46 1.44 17.56 10.24
C GLY A 46 0.77 16.21 10.04
N GLN A 47 0.02 15.75 11.05
CA GLN A 47 -0.74 14.51 11.03
C GLN A 47 -2.23 14.83 11.20
N GLY A 48 -3.05 14.40 10.25
CA GLY A 48 -4.50 14.71 10.25
C GLY A 48 -5.30 13.90 11.26
N ASP A 49 -4.79 12.74 11.67
CA ASP A 49 -5.44 11.80 12.57
C ASP A 49 -4.39 11.21 13.52
N LEU A 50 -4.29 11.77 14.71
CA LEU A 50 -3.29 11.36 15.69
C LEU A 50 -3.52 9.96 16.25
N LYS A 51 -4.79 9.48 16.29
CA LYS A 51 -5.12 8.13 16.78
C LYS A 51 -4.70 7.05 15.79
N GLY A 52 -4.99 7.27 14.50
CA GLY A 52 -4.73 6.29 13.46
C GLY A 52 -3.39 6.45 12.73
N HIS A 53 -2.83 7.66 12.69
CA HIS A 53 -1.65 7.99 11.87
C HIS A 53 -0.56 8.75 12.64
N GLY A 54 -0.68 8.90 13.95
CA GLY A 54 0.27 9.60 14.80
C GLY A 54 1.19 8.70 15.61
N GLY A 55 2.08 9.32 16.38
CA GLY A 55 3.02 8.68 17.28
C GLY A 55 4.40 8.41 16.68
N GLU A 56 5.36 8.08 17.57
CA GLU A 56 6.77 7.94 17.20
C GLU A 56 7.04 6.86 16.13
N HIS A 57 6.25 5.78 16.11
CA HIS A 57 6.39 4.71 15.13
C HIS A 57 5.92 5.10 13.72
N ARG A 58 5.33 6.28 13.56
CA ARG A 58 4.85 6.84 12.29
C ARG A 58 5.38 8.25 12.05
N ALA A 59 6.56 8.54 12.61
CA ALA A 59 7.15 9.87 12.51
C ALA A 59 7.49 10.24 11.06
N VAL A 60 7.99 9.30 10.28
CA VAL A 60 8.41 9.52 8.89
C VAL A 60 7.95 8.37 8.01
N MET A 61 7.18 8.69 6.97
CA MET A 61 6.82 7.73 5.94
C MET A 61 7.81 7.76 4.79
N VAL A 62 8.26 6.59 4.35
CA VAL A 62 9.23 6.42 3.25
C VAL A 62 8.54 5.69 2.09
N TYR A 63 8.77 6.17 0.86
CA TYR A 63 8.28 5.52 -0.35
C TYR A 63 9.33 5.58 -1.46
N GLN A 64 9.41 4.53 -2.26
CA GLN A 64 10.50 4.31 -3.20
C GLN A 64 10.16 4.83 -4.60
N LEU A 65 11.14 5.43 -5.29
CA LEU A 65 11.02 5.84 -6.70
C LEU A 65 10.69 4.65 -7.61
N GLU A 66 11.21 3.47 -7.32
CA GLU A 66 10.93 2.23 -8.04
C GLU A 66 9.44 1.85 -7.96
N ALA A 67 8.79 2.12 -6.82
CA ALA A 67 7.36 1.95 -6.66
C ALA A 67 6.56 3.01 -7.45
N TYR A 68 7.04 4.24 -7.51
CA TYR A 68 6.47 5.27 -8.39
C TYR A 68 6.44 4.84 -9.84
N ARG A 69 7.61 4.44 -10.37
CA ARG A 69 7.74 3.97 -11.76
C ARG A 69 6.88 2.73 -12.05
N TYR A 70 6.71 1.86 -11.05
CA TYR A 70 5.81 0.73 -11.13
C TYR A 70 4.36 1.21 -11.27
N TRP A 71 3.88 2.09 -10.40
CA TRP A 71 2.51 2.59 -10.43
C TRP A 71 2.20 3.46 -11.63
N GLU A 72 3.18 4.21 -12.15
CA GLU A 72 3.03 4.95 -13.41
C GLU A 72 2.67 4.01 -14.56
N ARG A 73 3.35 2.89 -14.67
CA ARG A 73 3.08 1.88 -15.70
C ARG A 73 1.74 1.17 -15.45
N GLU A 74 1.51 0.70 -14.22
CA GLU A 74 0.31 -0.06 -13.87
C GLU A 74 -0.98 0.76 -14.02
N LEU A 75 -0.93 2.04 -13.68
CA LEU A 75 -2.09 2.94 -13.75
C LEU A 75 -2.15 3.73 -15.07
N GLY A 76 -1.14 3.61 -15.95
CA GLY A 76 -1.04 4.38 -17.19
C GLY A 76 -0.98 5.88 -16.94
N ARG A 77 -0.27 6.31 -15.89
CA ARG A 77 -0.13 7.72 -15.45
C ARG A 77 1.32 8.16 -15.57
N SER A 78 1.54 9.46 -15.73
CA SER A 78 2.87 10.09 -15.77
C SER A 78 2.90 11.44 -15.04
N ASP A 79 1.87 11.69 -14.22
CA ASP A 79 1.64 12.96 -13.54
C ASP A 79 1.95 12.91 -12.03
N PHE A 80 2.70 11.92 -11.58
CA PHE A 80 3.06 11.79 -10.17
C PHE A 80 4.15 12.79 -9.79
N GLU A 81 3.91 13.49 -8.69
CA GLU A 81 4.87 14.35 -8.01
C GLU A 81 5.36 13.68 -6.73
N TYR A 82 6.56 13.98 -6.26
CA TYR A 82 7.03 13.48 -4.97
C TYR A 82 6.07 13.91 -3.84
N GLY A 83 5.78 13.01 -2.91
CA GLY A 83 4.71 13.17 -1.92
C GLY A 83 3.34 12.67 -2.40
N GLN A 84 3.27 12.09 -3.62
CA GLN A 84 2.02 11.59 -4.21
C GLN A 84 1.33 10.52 -3.37
N PHE A 85 2.09 9.65 -2.72
CA PHE A 85 1.56 8.60 -1.85
C PHE A 85 1.40 9.05 -0.40
N GLY A 86 1.68 10.32 -0.09
CA GLY A 86 1.63 10.90 1.26
C GLY A 86 2.88 10.62 2.08
N GLU A 87 3.96 10.23 1.44
CA GLU A 87 5.25 9.99 2.08
C GLU A 87 6.01 11.28 2.40
N ASN A 88 6.80 11.22 3.46
CA ASN A 88 7.72 12.27 3.86
C ASN A 88 9.04 12.18 3.09
N PHE A 89 9.54 10.97 2.86
CA PHE A 89 10.77 10.73 2.13
C PHE A 89 10.48 9.95 0.85
N THR A 90 10.75 10.57 -0.29
CA THR A 90 10.86 9.83 -1.54
C THR A 90 12.32 9.43 -1.71
N VAL A 91 12.58 8.12 -1.84
CA VAL A 91 13.93 7.56 -1.86
C VAL A 91 14.19 6.76 -3.13
N GLU A 92 15.44 6.63 -3.53
CA GLU A 92 15.90 5.68 -4.52
C GLU A 92 16.67 4.56 -3.81
N GLY A 93 16.38 3.31 -4.18
CA GLY A 93 16.84 2.11 -3.45
C GLY A 93 16.17 2.01 -2.08
N LEU A 94 16.10 0.97 -1.41
CA LEU A 94 15.34 0.58 -0.21
C LEU A 94 14.00 -0.07 -0.56
N PRO A 95 14.00 -1.13 -1.39
CA PRO A 95 12.77 -1.82 -1.73
C PRO A 95 12.18 -2.56 -0.51
N ASP A 96 10.86 -2.67 -0.45
CA ASP A 96 10.11 -3.24 0.69
C ASP A 96 10.48 -4.69 1.03
N ASN A 97 11.01 -5.44 0.07
CA ASN A 97 11.47 -6.82 0.26
C ASN A 97 12.89 -6.96 0.80
N GLU A 98 13.66 -5.87 0.88
CA GLU A 98 15.05 -5.86 1.40
C GLU A 98 15.17 -5.09 2.71
N VAL A 99 14.33 -4.06 2.89
CA VAL A 99 14.30 -3.28 4.13
C VAL A 99 13.62 -4.09 5.23
N CYS A 100 14.30 -4.30 6.36
CA CYS A 100 13.80 -5.09 7.48
C CYS A 100 13.35 -4.21 8.65
N ILE A 101 12.37 -4.70 9.41
CA ILE A 101 11.95 -4.03 10.65
C ILE A 101 13.10 -4.00 11.64
N GLY A 102 13.38 -2.81 12.17
CA GLY A 102 14.52 -2.55 13.06
C GLY A 102 15.82 -2.17 12.35
N ASP A 103 15.85 -2.22 11.01
CA ASP A 103 16.99 -1.64 10.26
C ASP A 103 17.15 -0.16 10.62
N ARG A 104 18.40 0.27 10.83
CA ARG A 104 18.72 1.67 11.11
C ARG A 104 19.49 2.31 9.97
N TYR A 105 19.07 3.51 9.63
CA TYR A 105 19.65 4.31 8.57
C TYR A 105 20.04 5.68 9.08
N ARG A 106 21.26 6.11 8.71
CA ARG A 106 21.68 7.52 8.83
C ARG A 106 21.35 8.25 7.54
N ILE A 107 20.64 9.36 7.67
CA ILE A 107 20.32 10.28 6.57
C ILE A 107 20.60 11.69 7.06
N GLY A 108 21.49 12.41 6.40
CA GLY A 108 22.00 13.68 6.92
C GLY A 108 22.62 13.50 8.30
N THR A 109 22.14 14.26 9.29
CA THR A 109 22.59 14.15 10.69
C THR A 109 21.64 13.32 11.57
N ALA A 110 20.48 12.91 11.04
CA ALA A 110 19.47 12.13 11.76
C ALA A 110 19.66 10.62 11.61
N ILE A 111 19.14 9.84 12.59
CA ILE A 111 19.10 8.38 12.56
C ILE A 111 17.65 7.93 12.65
N PHE A 112 17.28 7.06 11.71
CA PHE A 112 15.93 6.50 11.58
C PHE A 112 15.96 4.99 11.77
N GLU A 113 14.91 4.43 12.38
CA GLU A 113 14.72 2.99 12.54
C GLU A 113 13.38 2.58 11.93
N VAL A 114 13.41 1.57 11.08
CA VAL A 114 12.21 1.01 10.44
C VAL A 114 11.29 0.39 11.47
N SER A 115 10.06 0.88 11.57
CA SER A 115 9.12 0.54 12.63
C SER A 115 7.92 -0.29 12.18
N GLN A 116 7.47 -0.12 10.95
CA GLN A 116 6.32 -0.86 10.43
C GLN A 116 6.12 -0.65 8.92
N PRO A 117 5.46 -1.59 8.21
CA PRO A 117 4.86 -1.29 6.91
C PRO A 117 3.80 -0.20 7.03
N ARG A 118 3.51 0.48 5.94
CA ARG A 118 2.35 1.36 5.86
C ARG A 118 1.06 0.56 6.03
N VAL A 119 0.22 0.95 6.97
CA VAL A 119 -1.17 0.51 6.99
C VAL A 119 -1.93 1.33 5.95
N THR A 120 -2.36 0.66 4.88
CA THR A 120 -3.06 1.33 3.78
C THR A 120 -4.48 1.70 4.19
N CYS A 121 -4.96 2.85 3.76
CA CYS A 121 -6.31 3.30 4.05
C CYS A 121 -6.90 4.08 2.85
N TYR A 122 -8.21 4.29 2.87
CA TYR A 122 -8.95 4.99 1.81
C TYR A 122 -8.39 6.39 1.44
N ARG A 123 -7.62 7.03 2.34
CA ARG A 123 -7.03 8.36 2.07
C ARG A 123 -6.06 8.34 0.88
N VAL A 124 -5.31 7.23 0.68
CA VAL A 124 -4.47 7.11 -0.51
C VAL A 124 -5.32 7.00 -1.77
N GLY A 125 -6.47 6.33 -1.68
CA GLY A 125 -7.45 6.29 -2.78
C GLY A 125 -7.95 7.68 -3.16
N ILE A 126 -8.26 8.52 -2.18
CA ILE A 126 -8.65 9.91 -2.44
C ILE A 126 -7.51 10.69 -3.12
N ARG A 127 -6.28 10.57 -2.59
CA ARG A 127 -5.11 11.30 -3.13
C ARG A 127 -4.77 10.88 -4.56
N MET A 128 -4.98 9.60 -4.88
CA MET A 128 -4.69 9.00 -6.19
C MET A 128 -5.84 9.11 -7.17
N ASP A 129 -7.01 9.60 -6.71
CA ASP A 129 -8.28 9.53 -7.46
C ASP A 129 -8.58 8.09 -7.95
N ASN A 130 -8.29 7.14 -7.07
CA ASN A 130 -8.50 5.71 -7.31
C ASN A 130 -8.90 5.02 -6.00
N PRO A 131 -10.20 4.72 -5.78
CA PRO A 131 -10.68 4.07 -4.55
C PRO A 131 -10.02 2.72 -4.25
N GLN A 132 -9.52 2.01 -5.27
CA GLN A 132 -8.87 0.72 -5.13
C GLN A 132 -7.39 0.82 -4.72
N MET A 133 -6.83 2.03 -4.68
CA MET A 133 -5.38 2.20 -4.48
C MET A 133 -4.88 1.56 -3.17
N ALA A 134 -5.68 1.60 -2.10
CA ALA A 134 -5.32 0.96 -0.84
C ALA A 134 -5.17 -0.56 -0.99
N ALA A 135 -6.11 -1.21 -1.68
CA ALA A 135 -6.06 -2.64 -1.96
C ALA A 135 -4.93 -3.01 -2.93
N LEU A 136 -4.70 -2.17 -3.95
CA LEU A 136 -3.60 -2.35 -4.90
C LEU A 136 -2.22 -2.31 -4.22
N LEU A 137 -1.99 -1.38 -3.29
CA LEU A 137 -0.73 -1.31 -2.54
C LEU A 137 -0.43 -2.60 -1.79
N VAL A 138 -1.44 -3.21 -1.16
CA VAL A 138 -1.32 -4.49 -0.44
C VAL A 138 -1.10 -5.64 -1.41
N SER A 139 -1.98 -5.80 -2.40
CA SER A 139 -1.94 -6.94 -3.34
C SER A 139 -0.67 -6.99 -4.18
N HIS A 140 -0.08 -5.83 -4.49
CA HIS A 140 1.18 -5.73 -5.22
C HIS A 140 2.40 -5.64 -4.29
N ARG A 141 2.21 -5.80 -2.96
CA ARG A 141 3.28 -5.81 -1.95
C ARG A 141 4.19 -4.58 -2.03
N ARG A 142 3.61 -3.41 -2.23
CA ARG A 142 4.32 -2.11 -2.34
C ARG A 142 3.72 -1.08 -1.40
N PRO A 143 3.64 -1.40 -0.09
CA PRO A 143 3.01 -0.49 0.88
C PRO A 143 3.88 0.74 1.18
N GLY A 144 5.21 0.63 1.07
CA GLY A 144 6.14 1.54 1.72
C GLY A 144 6.19 1.31 3.23
N PHE A 145 6.97 2.09 3.96
CA PHE A 145 7.18 1.87 5.38
C PHE A 145 7.31 3.15 6.18
N TYR A 146 7.15 3.01 7.48
CA TYR A 146 7.39 4.07 8.45
C TYR A 146 8.70 3.84 9.20
N CYS A 147 9.31 4.97 9.56
CA CYS A 147 10.43 5.01 10.48
C CYS A 147 10.07 5.83 11.71
N ARG A 148 10.66 5.47 12.86
CA ARG A 148 10.78 6.34 14.01
C ARG A 148 12.14 7.05 13.99
N VAL A 149 12.21 8.22 14.58
CA VAL A 149 13.44 9.01 14.68
C VAL A 149 14.15 8.60 15.97
N ILE A 150 15.33 8.00 15.83
CA ILE A 150 16.19 7.60 16.96
C ILE A 150 17.07 8.74 17.42
N THR A 151 17.67 9.45 16.45
CA THR A 151 18.44 10.67 16.69
C THR A 151 17.87 11.77 15.83
N GLU A 152 17.44 12.84 16.45
CA GLU A 152 16.97 14.04 15.76
C GLU A 152 18.10 14.71 14.98
N GLY A 153 17.77 15.36 13.87
CA GLY A 153 18.77 16.02 13.05
C GLY A 153 18.19 16.54 11.74
N GLU A 154 19.03 17.11 10.92
CA GLU A 154 18.66 17.69 9.63
C GLU A 154 18.82 16.71 8.49
N VAL A 155 17.85 16.72 7.59
CA VAL A 155 17.81 15.95 6.34
C VAL A 155 17.47 16.85 5.16
N GLY A 156 17.91 16.48 3.97
CA GLY A 156 17.60 17.23 2.76
C GLY A 156 17.70 16.38 1.50
N ALA A 157 17.02 16.80 0.45
CA ALA A 157 17.14 16.17 -0.86
C ALA A 157 18.61 16.10 -1.29
N GLY A 158 19.03 14.94 -1.77
CA GLY A 158 20.41 14.66 -2.14
C GLY A 158 21.24 13.94 -1.08
N ASP A 159 20.77 13.84 0.16
CA ASP A 159 21.47 13.10 1.21
C ASP A 159 21.59 11.60 0.84
N GLY A 160 22.78 11.04 1.06
CA GLY A 160 23.01 9.61 0.98
C GLY A 160 22.32 8.89 2.16
N ILE A 161 21.82 7.70 1.91
CA ILE A 161 21.20 6.85 2.94
C ILE A 161 22.17 5.74 3.30
N GLN A 162 22.69 5.79 4.51
CA GLN A 162 23.65 4.80 5.01
C GLN A 162 22.97 3.85 6.00
N LYS A 163 22.92 2.56 5.69
CA LYS A 163 22.52 1.55 6.68
C LYS A 163 23.61 1.42 7.73
N ILE A 164 23.25 1.62 9.01
CA ILE A 164 24.19 1.58 10.14
C ILE A 164 23.95 0.41 11.10
N ALA A 165 22.79 -0.23 11.02
CA ALA A 165 22.49 -1.45 11.77
C ALA A 165 21.41 -2.26 11.06
N ASP A 166 21.49 -3.57 11.18
CA ASP A 166 20.47 -4.52 10.75
C ASP A 166 19.41 -4.73 11.82
N GLY A 167 18.17 -4.94 11.39
CA GLY A 167 17.08 -5.38 12.26
C GLY A 167 17.34 -6.81 12.80
N PRO A 168 16.89 -7.12 14.03
CA PRO A 168 17.33 -8.33 14.74
C PRO A 168 16.90 -9.63 14.05
N GLU A 169 15.70 -9.69 13.48
CA GLU A 169 15.14 -10.94 12.94
C GLU A 169 15.16 -11.00 11.40
N ARG A 170 15.67 -9.96 10.76
CA ARG A 170 15.77 -9.84 9.31
C ARG A 170 14.45 -10.12 8.59
N ILE A 171 13.31 -9.71 9.19
CA ILE A 171 11.99 -9.79 8.56
C ILE A 171 11.73 -8.51 7.79
N SER A 172 11.53 -8.63 6.48
CA SER A 172 11.35 -7.48 5.61
C SER A 172 9.98 -6.80 5.80
N VAL A 173 9.88 -5.55 5.37
CA VAL A 173 8.64 -4.78 5.31
C VAL A 173 7.57 -5.55 4.52
N ALA A 174 7.93 -6.06 3.34
CA ALA A 174 7.02 -6.83 2.50
C ALA A 174 6.57 -8.14 3.17
N GLU A 175 7.44 -8.80 3.93
CA GLU A 175 7.09 -10.02 4.67
C GLU A 175 6.14 -9.70 5.83
N ILE A 176 6.42 -8.67 6.64
CA ILE A 176 5.53 -8.22 7.73
C ILE A 176 4.14 -7.87 7.19
N ASP A 177 4.08 -7.12 6.08
CA ASP A 177 2.81 -6.78 5.43
C ASP A 177 2.05 -8.04 4.99
N SER A 178 2.76 -8.97 4.37
CA SER A 178 2.22 -10.26 3.94
C SER A 178 1.67 -11.11 5.10
N LEU A 179 2.39 -11.19 6.23
CA LEU A 179 1.94 -11.92 7.41
C LEU A 179 0.61 -11.41 7.98
N LEU A 180 0.29 -10.13 7.77
CA LEU A 180 -0.97 -9.56 8.23
C LEU A 180 -2.10 -9.72 7.20
N TYR A 181 -1.79 -9.56 5.91
CA TYR A 181 -2.80 -9.41 4.85
C TYR A 181 -2.98 -10.63 3.95
N THR A 182 -2.17 -11.68 4.06
CA THR A 182 -2.37 -12.90 3.27
C THR A 182 -3.19 -13.95 4.03
N ALA A 183 -3.89 -14.83 3.30
CA ALA A 183 -4.76 -15.85 3.90
C ALA A 183 -3.98 -16.96 4.65
N ASN A 184 -2.73 -17.23 4.24
CA ASN A 184 -1.90 -18.25 4.87
C ASN A 184 -0.93 -17.58 5.86
N HIS A 185 -1.33 -17.55 7.13
CA HIS A 185 -0.52 -17.00 8.21
C HIS A 185 0.51 -18.03 8.69
N ASP A 186 1.79 -17.76 8.48
CA ASP A 186 2.86 -18.50 9.14
C ASP A 186 2.94 -18.06 10.61
N LEU A 187 2.32 -18.84 11.51
CA LEU A 187 2.25 -18.51 12.93
C LEU A 187 3.62 -18.48 13.61
N ASN A 188 4.60 -19.24 13.12
CA ASN A 188 5.96 -19.18 13.64
C ASN A 188 6.61 -17.85 13.29
N ARG A 189 6.47 -17.41 12.03
CA ARG A 189 6.97 -16.10 11.58
C ARG A 189 6.24 -14.95 12.27
N ILE A 190 4.92 -15.05 12.48
CA ILE A 190 4.12 -14.10 13.27
C ILE A 190 4.63 -14.01 14.70
N ALA A 191 4.91 -15.14 15.36
CA ALA A 191 5.44 -15.15 16.72
C ALA A 191 6.83 -14.51 16.84
N ILE A 192 7.68 -14.68 15.82
CA ILE A 192 8.98 -14.01 15.73
C ILE A 192 8.77 -12.50 15.52
N ALA A 193 7.93 -12.12 14.55
CA ALA A 193 7.65 -10.73 14.23
C ALA A 193 7.08 -9.93 15.43
N ALA A 194 6.16 -10.53 16.19
CA ALA A 194 5.59 -9.91 17.40
C ALA A 194 6.63 -9.57 18.47
N ARG A 195 7.78 -10.26 18.49
CA ARG A 195 8.87 -10.02 19.45
C ARG A 195 9.85 -8.94 19.02
N ILE A 196 9.83 -8.48 17.76
CA ILE A 196 10.76 -7.45 17.26
C ILE A 196 10.53 -6.16 18.04
N PRO A 197 11.53 -5.64 18.80
CA PRO A 197 11.35 -4.45 19.65
C PRO A 197 10.90 -3.23 18.85
N ALA A 198 11.44 -3.05 17.64
CA ALA A 198 11.18 -1.92 16.76
C ALA A 198 9.75 -1.93 16.15
N LEU A 199 9.12 -3.10 16.05
CA LEU A 199 7.77 -3.20 15.48
C LEU A 199 6.78 -2.45 16.35
N SER A 200 5.91 -1.65 15.72
CA SER A 200 4.95 -0.81 16.43
C SER A 200 3.94 -1.61 17.26
N PRO A 201 3.43 -1.04 18.36
CA PRO A 201 2.46 -1.72 19.23
C PRO A 201 1.19 -2.17 18.50
N GLY A 202 0.71 -1.38 17.52
CA GLY A 202 -0.47 -1.75 16.74
C GLY A 202 -0.28 -3.02 15.91
N TRP A 203 0.87 -3.18 15.27
CA TRP A 203 1.22 -4.37 14.54
C TRP A 203 1.42 -5.59 15.45
N LYS A 204 2.11 -5.39 16.60
CA LYS A 204 2.26 -6.43 17.62
C LYS A 204 0.90 -6.92 18.12
N GLY A 205 0.00 -6.00 18.46
CA GLY A 205 -1.35 -6.35 18.91
C GLY A 205 -2.15 -7.14 17.87
N SER A 206 -1.98 -6.83 16.58
CA SER A 206 -2.61 -7.62 15.50
C SER A 206 -2.05 -9.03 15.43
N PHE A 207 -0.73 -9.20 15.54
CA PHE A 207 -0.08 -10.50 15.54
C PHE A 207 -0.41 -11.32 16.79
N ASP A 208 -0.45 -10.70 17.96
CA ASP A 208 -0.89 -11.34 19.20
C ASP A 208 -2.35 -11.85 19.08
N GLY A 209 -3.20 -11.07 18.41
CA GLY A 209 -4.57 -11.48 18.09
C GLY A 209 -4.63 -12.77 17.26
N PHE A 210 -3.79 -12.92 16.23
CA PHE A 210 -3.72 -14.17 15.43
C PHE A 210 -3.23 -15.35 16.27
N LEU A 211 -2.18 -15.15 17.08
CA LEU A 211 -1.62 -16.20 17.92
C LEU A 211 -2.62 -16.67 19.01
N GLN A 212 -3.47 -15.77 19.51
CA GLN A 212 -4.52 -16.11 20.47
C GLN A 212 -5.70 -16.80 19.79
N ALA A 213 -6.11 -16.37 18.60
CA ALA A 213 -7.19 -16.97 17.83
C ALA A 213 -6.85 -18.43 17.46
N ASP A 214 -5.61 -18.70 17.06
CA ASP A 214 -5.13 -20.05 16.78
C ASP A 214 -5.21 -20.95 18.01
N LYS A 215 -4.72 -20.49 19.16
CA LYS A 215 -4.79 -21.23 20.44
C LYS A 215 -6.23 -21.58 20.84
N ASN A 216 -7.20 -20.76 20.47
CA ASN A 216 -8.61 -20.94 20.79
C ASN A 216 -9.39 -21.67 19.70
N GLY A 217 -8.74 -22.09 18.61
CA GLY A 217 -9.38 -22.73 17.45
C GLY A 217 -10.31 -21.79 16.67
N ILE A 218 -10.19 -20.48 16.85
CA ILE A 218 -11.00 -19.47 16.19
C ILE A 218 -10.18 -18.83 15.06
N HIS A 219 -10.37 -19.31 13.84
CA HIS A 219 -9.70 -18.76 12.65
C HIS A 219 -10.43 -17.52 12.11
N ASN A 220 -10.64 -16.51 12.94
CA ASN A 220 -11.16 -15.22 12.49
C ASN A 220 -9.99 -14.27 12.29
N GLY A 221 -9.71 -13.92 11.03
CA GLY A 221 -8.77 -12.85 10.70
C GLY A 221 -9.09 -11.55 11.45
N ASN A 222 -8.14 -10.64 11.51
CA ASN A 222 -8.28 -9.35 12.21
C ASN A 222 -9.46 -8.54 11.61
N PRO A 223 -10.62 -8.42 12.30
CA PRO A 223 -11.83 -7.81 11.74
C PRO A 223 -11.66 -6.31 11.45
N GLY A 224 -10.67 -5.65 12.06
CA GLY A 224 -10.39 -4.23 11.81
C GLY A 224 -9.64 -3.95 10.50
N LEU A 225 -9.01 -4.98 9.93
CA LEU A 225 -8.24 -4.91 8.67
C LEU A 225 -8.83 -5.81 7.61
N SER A 226 -9.67 -6.79 7.97
CA SER A 226 -10.29 -7.76 7.06
C SER A 226 -11.24 -7.13 6.03
N SER A 227 -11.76 -5.94 6.27
CA SER A 227 -12.54 -5.19 5.26
C SER A 227 -11.68 -4.69 4.08
N SER A 228 -10.36 -4.82 4.16
CA SER A 228 -9.40 -4.47 3.11
C SER A 228 -8.76 -5.69 2.45
N LEU A 229 -9.05 -6.89 2.95
CA LEU A 229 -8.49 -8.15 2.44
C LEU A 229 -9.30 -8.65 1.25
N SER A 230 -9.00 -8.10 0.10
CA SER A 230 -9.20 -8.88 -1.12
C SER A 230 -8.20 -10.04 -1.12
N PRO A 231 -8.62 -11.26 -1.45
CA PRO A 231 -7.66 -12.34 -1.69
C PRO A 231 -6.59 -11.85 -2.66
N LEU A 232 -5.38 -12.38 -2.55
CA LEU A 232 -4.32 -12.07 -3.51
C LEU A 232 -4.89 -12.14 -4.92
N PRO A 233 -4.56 -11.20 -5.82
CA PRO A 233 -5.00 -11.27 -7.19
C PRO A 233 -4.59 -12.61 -7.77
N ALA A 234 -5.44 -13.20 -8.60
CA ALA A 234 -5.20 -14.50 -9.21
C ALA A 234 -3.96 -14.52 -10.13
N TRP A 235 -3.45 -13.33 -10.47
CA TRP A 235 -2.18 -13.10 -11.18
C TRP A 235 -1.60 -11.75 -10.78
N GLU A 236 -0.32 -11.56 -11.04
CA GLU A 236 0.39 -10.30 -10.80
C GLU A 236 0.13 -9.31 -11.96
N GLY A 237 -0.13 -8.04 -11.63
CA GLY A 237 -0.35 -6.97 -12.60
C GLY A 237 -1.66 -7.05 -13.39
N PHE A 238 -1.69 -6.46 -14.59
CA PHE A 238 -2.81 -6.52 -15.51
C PHE A 238 -2.58 -7.59 -16.59
N ARG A 239 -3.59 -8.45 -16.78
CA ARG A 239 -3.64 -9.45 -17.84
C ARG A 239 -4.61 -8.98 -18.93
N GLY A 240 -4.22 -9.14 -20.17
CA GLY A 240 -5.09 -8.83 -21.31
C GLY A 240 -6.29 -9.77 -21.38
N VAL A 241 -7.49 -9.21 -21.44
CA VAL A 241 -8.72 -9.96 -21.69
C VAL A 241 -9.46 -9.36 -22.87
N ARG A 242 -10.20 -10.20 -23.61
CA ARG A 242 -11.09 -9.79 -24.68
C ARG A 242 -12.53 -9.99 -24.27
N VAL A 243 -13.41 -9.16 -24.79
CA VAL A 243 -14.85 -9.40 -24.72
C VAL A 243 -15.20 -10.57 -25.65
N ALA A 244 -15.64 -11.67 -25.09
CA ALA A 244 -16.06 -12.84 -25.83
C ALA A 244 -17.53 -12.75 -26.23
N GLU A 245 -18.40 -12.32 -25.32
CA GLU A 245 -19.84 -12.20 -25.53
C GLU A 245 -20.39 -11.00 -24.79
N VAL A 246 -21.50 -10.46 -25.29
CA VAL A 246 -22.26 -9.38 -24.66
C VAL A 246 -23.74 -9.75 -24.68
N HIS A 247 -24.35 -9.78 -23.50
CA HIS A 247 -25.78 -10.11 -23.36
C HIS A 247 -26.50 -8.92 -22.71
N ARG A 248 -27.59 -8.48 -23.35
CA ARG A 248 -28.46 -7.45 -22.80
C ARG A 248 -29.46 -8.12 -21.84
N GLU A 249 -29.33 -7.85 -20.55
CA GLU A 249 -30.17 -8.47 -19.51
C GLU A 249 -31.47 -7.65 -19.32
N THR A 250 -31.34 -6.32 -19.31
CA THR A 250 -32.47 -5.36 -19.21
C THR A 250 -32.25 -4.16 -20.12
N SER A 251 -33.09 -3.12 -20.03
CA SER A 251 -32.88 -1.86 -20.73
C SER A 251 -31.56 -1.16 -20.39
N ASP A 252 -31.06 -1.38 -19.14
CA ASP A 252 -29.97 -0.66 -18.48
C ASP A 252 -28.90 -1.55 -17.89
N VAL A 253 -29.00 -2.88 -18.02
CA VAL A 253 -28.00 -3.84 -17.57
C VAL A 253 -27.50 -4.69 -18.73
N VAL A 254 -26.18 -4.74 -18.87
CA VAL A 254 -25.49 -5.56 -19.88
C VAL A 254 -24.54 -6.50 -19.17
N SER A 255 -24.60 -7.79 -19.47
CA SER A 255 -23.59 -8.76 -19.06
C SER A 255 -22.51 -8.89 -20.13
N VAL A 256 -21.27 -8.89 -19.69
CA VAL A 256 -20.08 -9.01 -20.55
C VAL A 256 -19.30 -10.25 -20.11
N VAL A 257 -19.06 -11.15 -21.06
CA VAL A 257 -18.21 -12.34 -20.86
C VAL A 257 -16.79 -12.01 -21.31
N LEU A 258 -15.84 -12.19 -20.42
CA LEU A 258 -14.43 -11.90 -20.63
C LEU A 258 -13.65 -13.21 -20.74
N ALA A 259 -12.83 -13.32 -21.76
CA ALA A 259 -11.91 -14.43 -21.98
C ALA A 259 -10.47 -13.92 -22.09
N ASP A 260 -9.51 -14.77 -21.85
CA ASP A 260 -8.10 -14.45 -22.04
C ASP A 260 -7.79 -14.11 -23.51
N MET A 261 -6.88 -13.16 -23.74
CA MET A 261 -6.50 -12.74 -25.10
C MET A 261 -5.76 -13.84 -25.86
N GLU A 262 -4.97 -14.65 -25.15
CA GLU A 262 -4.12 -15.70 -25.73
C GLU A 262 -4.82 -17.07 -25.77
N GLY A 263 -6.09 -17.13 -25.36
CA GLY A 263 -6.90 -18.34 -25.36
C GLY A 263 -6.64 -19.29 -24.18
N SER A 264 -5.84 -18.88 -23.20
CA SER A 264 -5.65 -19.62 -21.96
C SER A 264 -6.89 -19.54 -21.08
N SER A 265 -7.12 -20.53 -20.21
CA SER A 265 -8.17 -20.44 -19.21
C SER A 265 -7.84 -19.37 -18.16
N LEU A 266 -8.82 -18.55 -17.81
CA LEU A 266 -8.74 -17.70 -16.63
C LEU A 266 -8.85 -18.57 -15.37
N PRO A 267 -8.17 -18.23 -14.25
CA PRO A 267 -8.29 -18.98 -12.99
C PRO A 267 -9.74 -19.06 -12.52
N THR A 268 -10.08 -20.15 -11.82
CA THR A 268 -11.43 -20.31 -11.26
C THR A 268 -11.74 -19.18 -10.28
N ALA A 269 -12.85 -18.47 -10.51
CA ALA A 269 -13.30 -17.43 -9.61
C ALA A 269 -13.98 -18.02 -8.37
N LEU A 270 -13.67 -17.46 -7.21
CA LEU A 270 -14.33 -17.78 -5.95
C LEU A 270 -15.51 -16.81 -5.70
N PRO A 271 -16.56 -17.23 -4.98
CA PRO A 271 -17.65 -16.35 -4.61
C PRO A 271 -17.15 -15.08 -3.90
N GLY A 272 -17.67 -13.92 -4.31
CA GLY A 272 -17.29 -12.63 -3.74
C GLY A 272 -16.06 -11.96 -4.40
N GLN A 273 -15.42 -12.61 -5.36
CA GLN A 273 -14.33 -11.99 -6.11
C GLN A 273 -14.83 -10.96 -7.13
N TYR A 274 -13.94 -10.04 -7.50
CA TYR A 274 -14.19 -8.98 -8.46
C TYR A 274 -12.99 -8.81 -9.39
N LEU A 275 -13.22 -8.14 -10.51
CA LEU A 275 -12.19 -7.73 -11.47
C LEU A 275 -11.98 -6.23 -11.38
N VAL A 276 -10.74 -5.82 -11.45
CA VAL A 276 -10.36 -4.43 -11.74
C VAL A 276 -10.03 -4.35 -13.23
N LEU A 277 -10.92 -3.76 -14.00
CA LEU A 277 -10.75 -3.58 -15.44
C LEU A 277 -10.09 -2.24 -15.74
N ARG A 278 -9.06 -2.27 -16.59
CA ARG A 278 -8.42 -1.10 -17.17
C ARG A 278 -8.76 -1.06 -18.65
N CYS A 279 -9.55 -0.06 -19.05
CA CYS A 279 -9.98 0.13 -20.43
C CYS A 279 -9.35 1.39 -21.01
N LEU A 280 -8.98 1.34 -22.28
CA LEU A 280 -8.58 2.50 -23.09
C LEU A 280 -9.71 2.77 -24.07
N PRO A 281 -10.60 3.77 -23.82
CA PRO A 281 -11.73 4.06 -24.70
C PRO A 281 -11.31 4.44 -26.12
N ASP A 282 -10.18 5.13 -26.24
CA ASP A 282 -9.49 5.41 -27.49
C ASP A 282 -7.98 5.56 -27.24
N LYS A 283 -7.16 5.61 -28.30
CA LYS A 283 -5.68 5.68 -28.22
C LYS A 283 -5.15 6.98 -27.62
N SER A 284 -5.99 8.01 -27.49
CA SER A 284 -5.64 9.34 -26.97
C SER A 284 -6.18 9.58 -25.56
N SER A 285 -7.06 8.72 -25.06
CA SER A 285 -7.70 8.84 -23.75
C SER A 285 -6.82 8.30 -22.61
N ARG A 286 -7.01 8.88 -21.42
CA ARG A 286 -6.46 8.28 -20.19
C ARG A 286 -7.15 6.94 -19.92
N PRO A 287 -6.41 5.93 -19.41
CA PRO A 287 -7.01 4.66 -19.01
C PRO A 287 -8.13 4.88 -17.99
N VAL A 288 -9.27 4.24 -18.22
CA VAL A 288 -10.37 4.19 -17.27
C VAL A 288 -10.28 2.90 -16.49
N VAL A 289 -10.20 2.99 -15.16
CA VAL A 289 -10.16 1.84 -14.25
C VAL A 289 -11.49 1.74 -13.53
N ARG A 290 -12.13 0.56 -13.59
CA ARG A 290 -13.41 0.25 -12.92
C ARG A 290 -13.36 -1.13 -12.31
N THR A 291 -14.11 -1.32 -11.23
CA THR A 291 -14.24 -2.59 -10.51
C THR A 291 -15.63 -3.17 -10.74
N TYR A 292 -15.68 -4.45 -11.11
CA TYR A 292 -16.91 -5.20 -11.30
C TYR A 292 -16.87 -6.51 -10.56
N SER A 293 -17.93 -6.81 -9.81
CA SER A 293 -18.11 -8.15 -9.23
C SER A 293 -18.20 -9.19 -10.34
N ILE A 294 -17.57 -10.34 -10.14
CA ILE A 294 -17.73 -11.47 -11.04
C ILE A 294 -19.13 -12.04 -10.77
N SER A 295 -20.06 -11.86 -11.72
CA SER A 295 -21.44 -12.33 -11.63
C SER A 295 -21.60 -13.76 -12.14
N GLY A 296 -20.56 -14.35 -12.72
CA GLY A 296 -20.52 -15.74 -13.17
C GLY A 296 -19.12 -16.09 -13.67
N ALA A 297 -18.75 -17.34 -13.50
CA ALA A 297 -17.57 -17.95 -14.10
C ALA A 297 -18.01 -19.27 -14.74
N SER A 298 -17.47 -19.58 -15.91
CA SER A 298 -17.72 -20.85 -16.55
C SER A 298 -16.55 -21.82 -16.37
N ASP A 299 -16.83 -23.11 -16.45
CA ASP A 299 -15.80 -24.14 -16.49
C ASP A 299 -14.87 -23.99 -17.70
N ALA A 300 -15.26 -23.16 -18.67
CA ALA A 300 -14.45 -22.80 -19.84
C ALA A 300 -13.38 -21.72 -19.55
N GLY A 301 -13.18 -21.33 -18.29
CA GLY A 301 -12.17 -20.34 -17.91
C GLY A 301 -12.48 -18.91 -18.40
N THR A 302 -13.74 -18.51 -18.32
CA THR A 302 -14.20 -17.15 -18.61
C THR A 302 -14.85 -16.52 -17.39
N TYR A 303 -14.91 -15.19 -17.34
CA TYR A 303 -15.62 -14.45 -16.31
C TYR A 303 -16.78 -13.65 -16.90
N ARG A 304 -17.91 -13.63 -16.18
CA ARG A 304 -19.02 -12.73 -16.51
C ARG A 304 -19.08 -11.60 -15.48
N ILE A 305 -19.22 -10.39 -15.96
CA ILE A 305 -19.53 -9.19 -15.18
C ILE A 305 -20.84 -8.59 -15.68
N SER A 306 -21.54 -7.86 -14.82
CA SER A 306 -22.74 -7.10 -15.20
C SER A 306 -22.46 -5.60 -15.01
N VAL A 307 -22.81 -4.83 -16.03
CA VAL A 307 -22.50 -3.39 -16.16
C VAL A 307 -23.81 -2.62 -16.34
#